data_5c178d3d2ad350c620babc2fe2a05a7f
#
_entry.id   5c178d3d2ad350c620babc2fe2a05a7f
#
_cell.length_a   1.000
_cell.length_b   1.000
_cell.length_c   1.000
_cell.angle_alpha   90.00
_cell.angle_beta   90.00
_cell.angle_gamma   90.00
#
_symmetry.space_group_name_H-M   'P 1'
#
loop_
_entity.id
_entity.type
_entity.pdbx_description
1 polymer ?
#
loop_
_entity_poly.entity_id
_entity_poly.type
_entity_poly.pdbx_seq_one_letter_code
_entity_poly.pdbx_strand_id
1 'polypeptide(L)'
;MTSPQRTPLQVSPTRSRTHSHTTLLRALGIGLVAAIGVTACGDASATSTSGSAELSLVAYSTPQAAYEEIIKAFNATTPGKNISFTQSYGASGDQSRAVVAGLTADYVAFSLEPDVTRLVKEGLVAEDWNTDAHAGNVTDSVVVLVVRKGNPKGIKGWADLTEPGVEVITANPFTSGGARWNVMAAYGQVIKGGGTEADGVAYLTALFKNVPVQDDSARKSLATFTAGKGDVLLAYENEAIFAQQNGQDIDYVVPDSTILIENPVAITTSTTHPDQAKAFLDFVRTPEAQKIFAANGYRPVIDGVESPYDFPAPADLFTIADLGGWTDVTKKFFDPKGSIMADVETGIGVSVG
;
A
#
# COMPACT_ATOMS: atom_id res chain seq x y z
N MET A 1 59.74 22.72 12.12
CA MET A 1 59.97 22.19 10.74
C MET A 1 58.63 22.04 10.11
N THR A 2 58.23 23.06 9.45
CA THR A 2 57.66 23.37 8.14
C THR A 2 56.50 22.48 7.66
N SER A 3 55.27 22.98 7.80
CA SER A 3 54.07 22.59 7.03
C SER A 3 54.17 23.08 5.60
N PRO A 4 53.65 22.36 4.60
CA PRO A 4 53.38 22.92 3.29
C PRO A 4 51.97 23.45 3.15
N GLN A 5 51.88 24.67 2.61
CA GLN A 5 50.66 25.42 2.23
C GLN A 5 49.99 24.77 1.02
N ARG A 6 48.69 24.79 0.98
CA ARG A 6 47.86 24.47 -0.21
C ARG A 6 47.41 25.77 -0.91
N THR A 7 47.69 25.85 -2.17
CA THR A 7 47.32 26.88 -3.13
C THR A 7 45.84 26.72 -3.55
N PRO A 8 45.04 27.78 -3.70
CA PRO A 8 43.67 27.70 -4.19
C PRO A 8 43.59 27.68 -5.71
N LEU A 9 42.77 26.80 -6.28
CA LEU A 9 42.44 26.72 -7.70
C LEU A 9 41.42 27.80 -8.08
N GLN A 10 41.80 28.59 -9.11
CA GLN A 10 40.95 29.60 -9.75
C GLN A 10 39.86 28.94 -10.60
N VAL A 11 38.63 29.45 -10.47
CA VAL A 11 37.47 29.15 -11.32
C VAL A 11 37.34 30.29 -12.34
N SER A 12 37.44 29.95 -13.63
CA SER A 12 37.17 30.89 -14.76
C SER A 12 35.70 30.78 -15.20
N PRO A 13 35.02 31.90 -15.54
CA PRO A 13 33.62 31.90 -15.98
C PRO A 13 33.50 31.68 -17.49
N THR A 14 32.65 30.76 -17.92
CA THR A 14 32.29 30.57 -19.33
C THR A 14 31.03 31.36 -19.70
N ARG A 15 31.18 32.11 -20.79
CA ARG A 15 30.25 33.08 -21.38
C ARG A 15 28.92 32.45 -21.86
N SER A 16 27.85 33.16 -21.59
CA SER A 16 26.55 33.10 -22.25
C SER A 16 26.66 33.47 -23.75
N ARG A 17 25.97 32.75 -24.60
CA ARG A 17 25.61 33.16 -25.97
C ARG A 17 24.09 33.12 -26.12
N THR A 18 23.55 34.31 -26.16
CA THR A 18 22.21 34.65 -26.70
C THR A 18 22.25 34.55 -28.24
N HIS A 19 21.23 33.88 -28.80
CA HIS A 19 20.85 34.12 -30.20
C HIS A 19 19.33 34.42 -30.26
N SER A 20 19.09 35.59 -30.82
CA SER A 20 17.82 36.24 -31.07
C SER A 20 17.38 36.06 -32.54
N HIS A 21 16.09 36.24 -32.80
CA HIS A 21 15.37 36.52 -34.07
C HIS A 21 15.12 35.30 -34.99
N THR A 22 13.94 35.15 -35.58
CA THR A 22 13.19 36.10 -36.39
C THR A 22 11.74 35.65 -36.59
N THR A 23 10.83 36.58 -36.50
CA THR A 23 9.40 36.57 -36.86
C THR A 23 9.23 36.49 -38.38
N LEU A 24 8.25 35.72 -38.89
CA LEU A 24 7.66 35.95 -40.20
C LEU A 24 6.16 35.59 -40.21
N LEU A 25 5.37 36.66 -40.36
CA LEU A 25 3.94 36.65 -40.72
C LEU A 25 3.77 36.41 -42.24
N ARG A 26 2.69 35.74 -42.64
CA ARG A 26 1.87 35.94 -43.85
C ARG A 26 0.95 34.72 -43.98
N ALA A 27 -0.28 34.78 -44.29
CA ALA A 27 -1.34 35.66 -44.71
C ALA A 27 -2.43 34.78 -45.34
N LEU A 28 -3.67 35.06 -44.98
CA LEU A 28 -4.97 34.81 -45.63
C LEU A 28 -5.12 33.85 -46.79
N GLY A 29 -6.12 32.95 -46.65
CA GLY A 29 -6.82 32.28 -47.75
C GLY A 29 -8.27 31.95 -47.36
N ILE A 30 -9.20 32.83 -47.74
CA ILE A 30 -10.66 32.64 -47.62
C ILE A 30 -11.11 31.70 -48.75
N GLY A 31 -11.79 30.59 -48.42
CA GLY A 31 -12.46 29.73 -49.36
C GLY A 31 -13.82 29.32 -48.82
N LEU A 32 -14.85 29.99 -49.32
CA LEU A 32 -16.28 29.74 -49.10
C LEU A 32 -16.74 28.66 -50.10
N VAL A 33 -17.25 27.49 -49.66
CA VAL A 33 -18.05 26.60 -50.50
C VAL A 33 -19.23 26.04 -49.72
N ALA A 34 -20.33 26.03 -50.38
CA ALA A 34 -21.72 25.92 -50.00
C ALA A 34 -22.14 24.56 -49.39
N ALA A 35 -23.19 24.65 -48.60
CA ALA A 35 -23.98 23.59 -48.01
C ALA A 35 -24.70 22.74 -49.11
N ILE A 36 -24.69 21.42 -48.93
CA ILE A 36 -25.76 20.53 -49.39
C ILE A 36 -26.14 19.64 -48.22
N GLY A 37 -27.36 19.83 -47.72
CA GLY A 37 -27.95 18.96 -46.71
C GLY A 37 -28.37 17.63 -47.29
N VAL A 38 -28.03 16.55 -46.61
CA VAL A 38 -28.73 15.26 -46.72
C VAL A 38 -29.08 14.82 -45.30
N THR A 39 -30.36 14.96 -44.97
CA THR A 39 -30.96 14.29 -43.80
C THR A 39 -31.05 12.79 -44.07
N ALA A 40 -30.20 12.03 -43.39
CA ALA A 40 -30.39 10.61 -43.20
C ALA A 40 -30.63 10.35 -41.73
N CYS A 41 -31.87 10.06 -41.33
CA CYS A 41 -32.20 9.40 -40.10
C CYS A 41 -31.59 8.00 -40.15
N GLY A 42 -30.51 7.78 -39.46
CA GLY A 42 -29.91 6.49 -39.18
C GLY A 42 -29.85 6.33 -37.67
N ASP A 43 -30.48 5.26 -37.16
CA ASP A 43 -30.36 4.82 -35.78
C ASP A 43 -28.91 4.87 -35.35
N ALA A 44 -28.58 5.82 -34.45
CA ALA A 44 -27.33 5.85 -33.78
C ALA A 44 -27.35 4.78 -32.68
N SER A 45 -27.07 3.53 -33.06
CA SER A 45 -26.50 2.58 -32.15
C SER A 45 -25.23 3.24 -31.60
N ALA A 46 -25.27 3.68 -30.33
CA ALA A 46 -24.11 4.16 -29.63
C ALA A 46 -23.10 3.01 -29.52
N THR A 47 -22.28 2.86 -30.54
CA THR A 47 -21.02 2.14 -30.42
C THR A 47 -20.18 3.00 -29.46
N SER A 48 -20.12 2.59 -28.19
CA SER A 48 -19.13 3.07 -27.27
C SER A 48 -17.76 2.72 -27.86
N THR A 49 -17.16 3.66 -28.57
CA THR A 49 -15.74 3.61 -28.89
C THR A 49 -15.05 3.66 -27.54
N SER A 50 -14.47 2.55 -27.10
CA SER A 50 -13.53 2.53 -25.99
C SER A 50 -12.35 3.43 -26.38
N GLY A 51 -12.43 4.71 -26.00
CA GLY A 51 -11.32 5.64 -26.15
C GLY A 51 -10.13 5.11 -25.35
N SER A 52 -8.92 5.35 -25.84
CA SER A 52 -7.72 5.11 -25.04
C SER A 52 -7.78 5.97 -23.80
N ALA A 53 -7.58 5.38 -22.64
CA ALA A 53 -7.51 6.06 -21.34
C ALA A 53 -6.20 5.69 -20.62
N GLU A 54 -5.70 6.59 -19.82
CA GLU A 54 -4.62 6.32 -18.88
C GLU A 54 -5.18 6.45 -17.47
N LEU A 55 -5.10 5.38 -16.68
CA LEU A 55 -5.49 5.37 -15.27
C LEU A 55 -4.26 5.47 -14.38
N SER A 56 -4.35 6.33 -13.37
CA SER A 56 -3.31 6.47 -12.33
C SER A 56 -3.67 5.60 -11.12
N LEU A 57 -2.93 4.50 -10.93
CA LEU A 57 -3.00 3.63 -9.77
C LEU A 57 -2.03 4.13 -8.69
N VAL A 58 -2.55 4.49 -7.51
CA VAL A 58 -1.75 4.85 -6.34
C VAL A 58 -1.99 3.81 -5.24
N ALA A 59 -0.95 3.09 -4.85
CA ALA A 59 -1.09 1.93 -3.98
C ALA A 59 -0.02 1.85 -2.89
N TYR A 60 -0.31 1.08 -1.84
CA TYR A 60 0.71 0.69 -0.88
C TYR A 60 1.74 -0.27 -1.51
N SER A 61 2.85 -0.49 -0.81
CA SER A 61 4.06 -1.07 -1.44
C SER A 61 3.96 -2.55 -1.79
N THR A 62 3.13 -3.34 -1.08
CA THR A 62 3.20 -4.80 -1.17
C THR A 62 2.50 -5.41 -2.38
N PRO A 63 1.37 -4.88 -2.92
CA PRO A 63 0.64 -5.51 -4.01
C PRO A 63 1.20 -5.22 -5.40
N GLN A 64 2.36 -4.58 -5.55
CA GLN A 64 2.90 -4.19 -6.85
C GLN A 64 2.94 -5.37 -7.83
N ALA A 65 3.53 -6.51 -7.45
CA ALA A 65 3.64 -7.67 -8.33
C ALA A 65 2.25 -8.20 -8.76
N ALA A 66 1.30 -8.27 -7.82
CA ALA A 66 -0.07 -8.70 -8.13
C ALA A 66 -0.77 -7.72 -9.09
N TYR A 67 -0.65 -6.41 -8.87
CA TYR A 67 -1.26 -5.42 -9.77
C TYR A 67 -0.63 -5.40 -11.15
N GLU A 68 0.67 -5.65 -11.32
CA GLU A 68 1.31 -5.78 -12.62
C GLU A 68 0.69 -6.94 -13.43
N GLU A 69 0.42 -8.08 -12.79
CA GLU A 69 -0.26 -9.22 -13.42
C GLU A 69 -1.75 -8.95 -13.68
N ILE A 70 -2.44 -8.33 -12.72
CA ILE A 70 -3.87 -7.97 -12.83
C ILE A 70 -4.09 -6.96 -13.95
N ILE A 71 -3.27 -5.93 -14.07
CA ILE A 71 -3.33 -4.94 -15.15
C ILE A 71 -3.16 -5.64 -16.51
N LYS A 72 -2.21 -6.57 -16.60
CA LYS A 72 -2.01 -7.35 -17.84
C LYS A 72 -3.24 -8.21 -18.17
N ALA A 73 -3.84 -8.87 -17.19
CA ALA A 73 -5.05 -9.66 -17.38
C ALA A 73 -6.25 -8.77 -17.73
N PHE A 74 -6.43 -7.64 -17.04
CA PHE A 74 -7.46 -6.66 -17.35
C PHE A 74 -7.36 -6.15 -18.79
N ASN A 75 -6.15 -5.80 -19.25
CA ASN A 75 -5.93 -5.30 -20.62
C ASN A 75 -6.21 -6.35 -21.70
N ALA A 76 -6.29 -7.63 -21.36
CA ALA A 76 -6.72 -8.68 -22.27
C ALA A 76 -8.25 -8.75 -22.41
N THR A 77 -9.02 -8.13 -21.52
CA THR A 77 -10.48 -8.06 -21.56
C THR A 77 -10.97 -6.97 -22.51
N THR A 78 -12.24 -7.04 -22.91
CA THR A 78 -12.86 -6.00 -23.74
C THR A 78 -12.91 -4.64 -23.02
N PRO A 79 -13.31 -4.53 -21.74
CA PRO A 79 -13.28 -3.25 -21.01
C PRO A 79 -11.88 -2.68 -20.82
N GLY A 80 -10.87 -3.52 -20.64
CA GLY A 80 -9.49 -3.09 -20.38
C GLY A 80 -8.67 -2.78 -21.63
N LYS A 81 -9.21 -3.10 -22.82
CA LYS A 81 -8.50 -2.87 -24.08
C LYS A 81 -8.22 -1.37 -24.29
N ASN A 82 -6.97 -1.03 -24.61
CA ASN A 82 -6.49 0.34 -24.83
C ASN A 82 -6.46 1.21 -23.54
N ILE A 83 -6.48 0.61 -22.36
CA ILE A 83 -6.25 1.31 -21.10
C ILE A 83 -4.80 1.12 -20.71
N SER A 84 -4.07 2.22 -20.48
CA SER A 84 -2.73 2.21 -19.89
C SER A 84 -2.80 2.59 -18.42
N PHE A 85 -1.74 2.27 -17.67
CA PHE A 85 -1.66 2.60 -16.26
C PHE A 85 -0.34 3.29 -15.95
N THR A 86 -0.42 4.43 -15.25
CA THR A 86 0.68 4.91 -14.43
C THR A 86 0.53 4.33 -13.03
N GLN A 87 1.64 4.00 -12.37
CA GLN A 87 1.60 3.29 -11.09
C GLN A 87 2.54 3.95 -10.09
N SER A 88 2.07 4.19 -8.88
CA SER A 88 2.86 4.70 -7.75
C SER A 88 2.70 3.81 -6.55
N TYR A 89 3.81 3.30 -6.01
CA TYR A 89 3.84 2.40 -4.85
C TYR A 89 4.73 2.96 -3.74
N GLY A 90 4.26 2.88 -2.50
CA GLY A 90 5.00 3.39 -1.35
C GLY A 90 4.37 3.01 -0.01
N ALA A 91 4.78 3.67 1.06
CA ALA A 91 4.10 3.53 2.34
C ALA A 91 2.65 4.02 2.22
N SER A 92 1.68 3.24 2.71
CA SER A 92 0.24 3.51 2.51
C SER A 92 -0.18 4.90 2.99
N GLY A 93 0.24 5.29 4.18
CA GLY A 93 -0.04 6.60 4.73
C GLY A 93 0.59 7.74 3.93
N ASP A 94 1.81 7.53 3.38
CA ASP A 94 2.48 8.52 2.53
C ASP A 94 1.77 8.66 1.19
N GLN A 95 1.39 7.55 0.56
CA GLN A 95 0.63 7.57 -0.70
C GLN A 95 -0.72 8.28 -0.53
N SER A 96 -1.44 7.99 0.54
CA SER A 96 -2.70 8.68 0.83
C SER A 96 -2.48 10.19 1.06
N ARG A 97 -1.44 10.60 1.80
CA ARG A 97 -1.09 12.02 1.97
C ARG A 97 -0.66 12.66 0.66
N ALA A 98 0.05 11.95 -0.20
CA ALA A 98 0.46 12.45 -1.51
C ALA A 98 -0.75 12.72 -2.42
N VAL A 99 -1.78 11.85 -2.40
CA VAL A 99 -3.04 12.11 -3.14
C VAL A 99 -3.74 13.36 -2.59
N VAL A 100 -3.84 13.53 -1.27
CA VAL A 100 -4.35 14.77 -0.66
C VAL A 100 -3.53 16.00 -1.09
N ALA A 101 -2.23 15.86 -1.24
CA ALA A 101 -1.33 16.92 -1.70
C ALA A 101 -1.35 17.15 -3.23
N GLY A 102 -2.17 16.42 -3.99
CA GLY A 102 -2.37 16.61 -5.43
C GLY A 102 -1.71 15.59 -6.34
N LEU A 103 -1.19 14.47 -5.81
CA LEU A 103 -0.78 13.34 -6.66
C LEU A 103 -2.02 12.81 -7.39
N THR A 104 -1.97 12.78 -8.72
CA THR A 104 -3.06 12.26 -9.56
C THR A 104 -3.30 10.78 -9.24
N ALA A 105 -4.55 10.44 -8.99
CA ALA A 105 -5.01 9.07 -8.80
C ALA A 105 -6.42 8.92 -9.34
N ASP A 106 -6.66 7.89 -10.12
CA ASP A 106 -7.99 7.45 -10.54
C ASP A 106 -8.48 6.29 -9.67
N TYR A 107 -7.55 5.45 -9.24
CA TYR A 107 -7.78 4.29 -8.40
C TYR A 107 -6.74 4.24 -7.28
N VAL A 108 -7.19 4.10 -6.05
CA VAL A 108 -6.33 3.95 -4.89
C VAL A 108 -6.49 2.56 -4.28
N ALA A 109 -5.38 1.98 -3.83
CA ALA A 109 -5.35 0.71 -3.09
C ALA A 109 -4.45 0.89 -1.87
N PHE A 110 -5.03 0.89 -0.69
CA PHE A 110 -4.30 1.16 0.53
C PHE A 110 -4.25 -0.05 1.47
N SER A 111 -3.38 0.03 2.45
CA SER A 111 -3.18 -1.02 3.44
C SER A 111 -4.33 -1.09 4.44
N LEU A 112 -5.03 0.02 4.70
CA LEU A 112 -6.06 0.12 5.72
C LEU A 112 -7.07 1.25 5.44
N GLU A 113 -8.27 1.10 6.01
CA GLU A 113 -9.40 2.04 5.88
C GLU A 113 -9.04 3.51 6.20
N PRO A 114 -8.31 3.87 7.27
CA PRO A 114 -7.98 5.27 7.58
C PRO A 114 -7.29 6.02 6.46
N ASP A 115 -6.55 5.33 5.58
CA ASP A 115 -5.88 5.96 4.46
C ASP A 115 -6.86 6.29 3.32
N VAL A 116 -7.95 5.54 3.14
CA VAL A 116 -9.07 5.90 2.27
C VAL A 116 -9.94 6.97 2.93
N THR A 117 -10.28 6.82 4.21
CA THR A 117 -11.10 7.78 4.97
C THR A 117 -10.48 9.18 4.99
N ARG A 118 -9.14 9.30 4.94
CA ARG A 118 -8.45 10.59 4.75
C ARG A 118 -8.87 11.25 3.45
N LEU A 119 -8.96 10.50 2.35
CA LEU A 119 -9.41 11.01 1.06
C LEU A 119 -10.90 11.38 1.06
N VAL A 120 -11.72 10.59 1.75
CA VAL A 120 -13.15 10.91 1.94
C VAL A 120 -13.32 12.27 2.61
N LYS A 121 -12.57 12.54 3.68
CA LYS A 121 -12.62 13.83 4.41
C LYS A 121 -12.25 15.04 3.54
N GLU A 122 -11.41 14.83 2.54
CA GLU A 122 -11.00 15.84 1.57
C GLU A 122 -11.91 15.86 0.31
N GLY A 123 -12.97 15.04 0.29
CA GLY A 123 -13.89 14.93 -0.86
C GLY A 123 -13.27 14.26 -2.10
N LEU A 124 -12.11 13.61 -1.96
CA LEU A 124 -11.38 12.94 -3.05
C LEU A 124 -11.84 11.48 -3.28
N VAL A 125 -12.63 10.93 -2.37
CA VAL A 125 -13.29 9.63 -2.49
C VAL A 125 -14.72 9.81 -1.97
N ALA A 126 -15.70 9.13 -2.59
CA ALA A 126 -17.09 9.21 -2.20
C ALA A 126 -17.32 8.61 -0.79
N GLU A 127 -18.31 9.12 -0.05
CA GLU A 127 -18.62 8.67 1.31
C GLU A 127 -19.10 7.20 1.36
N ASP A 128 -19.71 6.73 0.26
CA ASP A 128 -20.27 5.39 0.12
C ASP A 128 -19.31 4.37 -0.50
N TRP A 129 -18.01 4.68 -0.57
CA TRP A 129 -16.98 3.85 -1.21
C TRP A 129 -16.92 2.39 -0.70
N ASN A 130 -17.35 2.15 0.53
CA ASN A 130 -17.29 0.86 1.23
C ASN A 130 -18.67 0.23 1.49
N THR A 131 -19.70 0.64 0.75
CA THR A 131 -21.07 0.11 0.92
C THR A 131 -21.36 -1.15 0.12
N ASP A 132 -20.41 -1.62 -0.66
CA ASP A 132 -20.53 -2.84 -1.45
C ASP A 132 -20.43 -4.12 -0.58
N ALA A 133 -20.65 -5.29 -1.20
CA ALA A 133 -20.66 -6.58 -0.52
C ALA A 133 -19.32 -6.95 0.16
N HIS A 134 -18.22 -6.28 -0.19
CA HIS A 134 -16.87 -6.51 0.32
C HIS A 134 -16.40 -5.37 1.25
N ALA A 135 -17.30 -4.47 1.65
CA ALA A 135 -16.97 -3.30 2.47
C ALA A 135 -15.79 -2.49 1.92
N GLY A 136 -15.71 -2.36 0.59
CA GLY A 136 -14.61 -1.65 -0.08
C GLY A 136 -13.30 -2.43 -0.18
N ASN A 137 -13.20 -3.64 0.35
CA ASN A 137 -11.97 -4.44 0.34
C ASN A 137 -11.77 -5.20 -0.97
N VAL A 138 -10.52 -5.54 -1.27
CA VAL A 138 -10.12 -6.29 -2.47
C VAL A 138 -9.29 -7.52 -2.13
N THR A 139 -8.58 -7.54 -1.02
CA THR A 139 -7.80 -8.68 -0.53
C THR A 139 -7.77 -8.67 0.98
N ASP A 140 -7.59 -9.86 1.54
CA ASP A 140 -7.29 -10.05 2.94
C ASP A 140 -5.89 -10.64 3.12
N SER A 141 -5.37 -10.57 4.34
CA SER A 141 -4.15 -11.21 4.79
C SER A 141 -4.20 -11.40 6.31
N VAL A 142 -3.12 -11.91 6.91
CA VAL A 142 -2.94 -11.92 8.37
C VAL A 142 -1.53 -11.47 8.71
N VAL A 143 -1.32 -10.99 9.94
CA VAL A 143 0.03 -10.71 10.44
C VAL A 143 0.71 -12.02 10.80
N VAL A 144 1.93 -12.20 10.28
CA VAL A 144 2.79 -13.36 10.52
C VAL A 144 4.15 -12.93 11.06
N LEU A 145 4.87 -13.90 11.64
CA LEU A 145 6.24 -13.75 12.12
C LEU A 145 7.16 -14.41 11.11
N VAL A 146 7.80 -13.62 10.25
CA VAL A 146 8.80 -14.12 9.29
C VAL A 146 10.11 -14.35 10.04
N VAL A 147 10.68 -15.51 9.89
CA VAL A 147 11.89 -15.95 10.59
C VAL A 147 12.97 -16.43 9.63
N ARG A 148 14.20 -16.46 10.10
CA ARG A 148 15.30 -17.07 9.33
C ARG A 148 15.01 -18.52 9.04
N LYS A 149 15.54 -19.05 7.94
CA LYS A 149 15.37 -20.44 7.55
C LYS A 149 15.74 -21.40 8.68
N GLY A 150 14.86 -22.37 8.94
CA GLY A 150 15.01 -23.33 10.04
C GLY A 150 14.76 -22.73 11.42
N ASN A 151 14.32 -21.49 11.51
CA ASN A 151 13.92 -20.82 12.76
C ASN A 151 14.94 -20.97 13.91
N PRO A 152 16.18 -20.49 13.75
CA PRO A 152 17.27 -20.76 14.69
C PRO A 152 17.04 -20.17 16.10
N LYS A 153 16.15 -19.17 16.22
CA LYS A 153 15.75 -18.58 17.52
C LYS A 153 14.58 -19.35 18.16
N GLY A 154 13.98 -20.30 17.47
CA GLY A 154 12.86 -21.09 17.99
C GLY A 154 11.59 -20.27 18.23
N ILE A 155 11.37 -19.20 17.48
CA ILE A 155 10.19 -18.33 17.58
C ILE A 155 8.92 -19.13 17.28
N LYS A 156 7.98 -19.13 18.21
CA LYS A 156 6.70 -19.84 18.09
C LYS A 156 5.50 -18.91 18.11
N GLY A 157 5.65 -17.72 18.67
CA GLY A 157 4.56 -16.78 18.82
C GLY A 157 5.00 -15.45 19.42
N TRP A 158 4.03 -14.65 19.80
CA TRP A 158 4.23 -13.28 20.27
C TRP A 158 5.11 -13.17 21.50
N ALA A 159 5.04 -14.12 22.45
CA ALA A 159 5.82 -14.07 23.67
C ALA A 159 7.35 -14.06 23.42
N ASP A 160 7.79 -14.77 22.39
CA ASP A 160 9.22 -14.87 22.05
C ASP A 160 9.82 -13.56 21.56
N LEU A 161 8.98 -12.62 21.07
CA LEU A 161 9.43 -11.35 20.49
C LEU A 161 9.91 -10.34 21.53
N THR A 162 9.58 -10.56 22.80
CA THR A 162 10.01 -9.71 23.91
C THR A 162 11.21 -10.29 24.67
N GLU A 163 11.69 -11.46 24.27
CA GLU A 163 12.84 -12.11 24.89
C GLU A 163 14.14 -11.32 24.61
N PRO A 164 15.05 -11.25 25.58
CA PRO A 164 16.35 -10.60 25.41
C PRO A 164 17.16 -11.20 24.26
N GLY A 165 17.68 -10.35 23.40
CA GLY A 165 18.52 -10.75 22.27
C GLY A 165 17.76 -11.27 21.05
N VAL A 166 16.45 -11.09 20.99
CA VAL A 166 15.64 -11.22 19.77
C VAL A 166 15.52 -9.84 19.12
N GLU A 167 15.99 -9.71 17.89
CA GLU A 167 15.84 -8.47 17.10
C GLU A 167 14.63 -8.58 16.19
N VAL A 168 13.67 -7.66 16.36
CA VAL A 168 12.44 -7.61 15.55
C VAL A 168 12.53 -6.48 14.55
N ILE A 169 12.20 -6.75 13.28
CA ILE A 169 12.07 -5.75 12.24
C ILE A 169 10.58 -5.47 11.99
N THR A 170 10.22 -4.22 11.86
CA THR A 170 8.90 -3.77 11.41
C THR A 170 9.03 -2.41 10.74
N ALA A 171 7.99 -1.98 10.01
CA ALA A 171 7.95 -0.62 9.49
C ALA A 171 7.44 0.37 10.56
N ASN A 172 7.65 1.67 10.30
CA ASN A 172 7.19 2.74 11.17
C ASN A 172 5.66 2.91 11.06
N PRO A 173 4.88 2.87 12.16
CA PRO A 173 3.42 2.95 12.13
C PRO A 173 2.87 4.35 11.80
N PHE A 174 3.72 5.38 11.77
CA PHE A 174 3.31 6.72 11.37
C PHE A 174 3.40 6.95 9.85
N THR A 175 4.09 6.09 9.12
CA THR A 175 4.19 6.10 7.65
C THR A 175 3.49 4.90 7.01
N SER A 176 3.73 3.71 7.53
CA SER A 176 3.28 2.44 6.99
C SER A 176 1.95 1.97 7.59
N GLY A 177 0.94 1.77 6.74
CA GLY A 177 -0.30 1.12 7.17
C GLY A 177 -0.07 -0.33 7.60
N GLY A 178 0.84 -1.05 6.94
CA GLY A 178 1.22 -2.41 7.35
C GLY A 178 1.75 -2.48 8.78
N ALA A 179 2.54 -1.48 9.19
CA ALA A 179 3.03 -1.41 10.56
C ALA A 179 1.92 -1.18 11.59
N ARG A 180 0.85 -0.46 11.22
CA ARG A 180 -0.32 -0.32 12.11
C ARG A 180 -1.02 -1.65 12.34
N TRP A 181 -1.16 -2.48 11.30
CA TRP A 181 -1.66 -3.84 11.45
C TRP A 181 -0.76 -4.68 12.36
N ASN A 182 0.58 -4.57 12.21
CA ASN A 182 1.54 -5.26 13.08
C ASN A 182 1.38 -4.86 14.55
N VAL A 183 1.24 -3.55 14.83
CA VAL A 183 0.97 -3.02 16.18
C VAL A 183 -0.35 -3.56 16.72
N MET A 184 -1.41 -3.54 15.91
CA MET A 184 -2.72 -4.00 16.36
C MET A 184 -2.79 -5.51 16.55
N ALA A 185 -2.05 -6.30 15.76
CA ALA A 185 -1.89 -7.72 16.00
C ALA A 185 -1.18 -8.01 17.33
N ALA A 186 -0.07 -7.30 17.57
CA ALA A 186 0.73 -7.42 18.79
C ALA A 186 -0.03 -6.97 20.06
N TYR A 187 -0.83 -5.93 19.98
CA TYR A 187 -1.70 -5.48 21.04
C TYR A 187 -2.90 -6.41 21.24
N GLY A 188 -3.58 -6.71 20.13
CA GLY A 188 -4.84 -7.44 20.13
C GLY A 188 -4.71 -8.85 20.69
N GLN A 189 -3.60 -9.55 20.43
CA GLN A 189 -3.38 -10.88 20.99
C GLN A 189 -3.32 -10.89 22.54
N VAL A 190 -2.84 -9.79 23.17
CA VAL A 190 -2.90 -9.65 24.62
C VAL A 190 -4.34 -9.49 25.11
N ILE A 191 -5.11 -8.62 24.44
CA ILE A 191 -6.51 -8.35 24.78
C ILE A 191 -7.37 -9.61 24.59
N LYS A 192 -7.20 -10.30 23.47
CA LYS A 192 -7.92 -11.55 23.15
C LYS A 192 -7.54 -12.69 24.11
N GLY A 193 -6.31 -12.68 24.61
CA GLY A 193 -5.83 -13.60 25.66
C GLY A 193 -6.37 -13.26 27.07
N GLY A 194 -7.22 -12.23 27.23
CA GLY A 194 -7.82 -11.83 28.50
C GLY A 194 -6.97 -10.80 29.29
N GLY A 195 -5.91 -10.25 28.70
CA GLY A 195 -5.14 -9.17 29.28
C GLY A 195 -5.88 -7.83 29.24
N THR A 196 -5.43 -6.91 30.10
CA THR A 196 -5.95 -5.55 30.17
C THR A 196 -5.31 -4.64 29.10
N GLU A 197 -5.86 -3.46 28.90
CA GLU A 197 -5.24 -2.43 28.06
C GLU A 197 -3.81 -2.10 28.52
N ALA A 198 -3.60 -2.00 29.84
CA ALA A 198 -2.27 -1.73 30.41
C ALA A 198 -1.27 -2.86 30.09
N ASP A 199 -1.73 -4.12 30.09
CA ASP A 199 -0.91 -5.26 29.69
C ASP A 199 -0.54 -5.20 28.20
N GLY A 200 -1.49 -4.82 27.34
CA GLY A 200 -1.26 -4.63 25.91
C GLY A 200 -0.25 -3.51 25.63
N VAL A 201 -0.35 -2.38 26.32
CA VAL A 201 0.62 -1.26 26.20
C VAL A 201 1.99 -1.67 26.73
N ALA A 202 2.05 -2.39 27.86
CA ALA A 202 3.31 -2.92 28.39
C ALA A 202 3.98 -3.89 27.41
N TYR A 203 3.20 -4.76 26.76
CA TYR A 203 3.69 -5.66 25.72
C TYR A 203 4.26 -4.89 24.52
N LEU A 204 3.53 -3.89 23.98
CA LEU A 204 4.04 -3.05 22.90
C LEU A 204 5.35 -2.35 23.28
N THR A 205 5.42 -1.81 24.51
CA THR A 205 6.63 -1.16 25.01
C THR A 205 7.82 -2.13 25.09
N ALA A 206 7.57 -3.38 25.49
CA ALA A 206 8.60 -4.42 25.54
C ALA A 206 9.04 -4.85 24.14
N LEU A 207 8.08 -5.07 23.23
CA LEU A 207 8.33 -5.45 21.84
C LEU A 207 9.17 -4.39 21.12
N PHE A 208 8.80 -3.11 21.22
CA PHE A 208 9.47 -2.04 20.49
C PHE A 208 10.89 -1.75 21.01
N LYS A 209 11.23 -2.13 22.24
CA LYS A 209 12.63 -2.14 22.72
C LYS A 209 13.51 -3.13 21.94
N ASN A 210 12.92 -4.16 21.37
CA ASN A 210 13.59 -5.17 20.54
C ASN A 210 13.56 -4.82 19.04
N VAL A 211 13.05 -3.62 18.67
CA VAL A 211 12.98 -3.16 17.28
C VAL A 211 14.11 -2.18 16.97
N PRO A 212 15.26 -2.66 16.44
CA PRO A 212 16.40 -1.79 16.14
C PRO A 212 16.24 -0.98 14.86
N VAL A 213 15.33 -1.38 13.96
CA VAL A 213 15.10 -0.74 12.65
C VAL A 213 13.62 -0.66 12.37
N GLN A 214 13.18 0.53 11.97
CA GLN A 214 11.83 0.81 11.50
C GLN A 214 11.92 1.48 10.14
N ASP A 215 11.66 0.71 9.07
CA ASP A 215 11.64 1.23 7.72
C ASP A 215 10.35 2.02 7.46
N ASP A 216 10.32 2.84 6.41
CA ASP A 216 9.14 3.65 6.07
C ASP A 216 7.97 2.83 5.49
N SER A 217 8.23 1.63 4.96
CA SER A 217 7.20 0.76 4.37
C SER A 217 7.46 -0.72 4.63
N ALA A 218 6.40 -1.54 4.57
CA ALA A 218 6.48 -2.99 4.76
C ALA A 218 7.44 -3.67 3.78
N ARG A 219 7.43 -3.27 2.49
CA ARG A 219 8.35 -3.82 1.47
C ARG A 219 9.81 -3.50 1.77
N LYS A 220 10.11 -2.31 2.32
CA LYS A 220 11.48 -1.98 2.76
C LYS A 220 11.89 -2.80 3.98
N SER A 221 10.99 -3.01 4.94
CA SER A 221 11.26 -3.89 6.09
C SER A 221 11.57 -5.32 5.66
N LEU A 222 10.86 -5.85 4.66
CA LEU A 222 11.20 -7.14 4.07
C LEU A 222 12.60 -7.12 3.43
N ALA A 223 12.96 -6.06 2.69
CA ALA A 223 14.28 -5.92 2.10
C ALA A 223 15.38 -5.83 3.18
N THR A 224 15.16 -5.06 4.25
CA THR A 224 16.06 -4.97 5.41
C THR A 224 16.25 -6.34 6.07
N PHE A 225 15.16 -7.08 6.26
CA PHE A 225 15.22 -8.42 6.82
C PHE A 225 15.98 -9.37 5.89
N THR A 226 15.62 -9.46 4.61
CA THR A 226 16.29 -10.37 3.66
C THR A 226 17.76 -10.01 3.42
N ALA A 227 18.16 -8.76 3.65
CA ALA A 227 19.57 -8.32 3.67
C ALA A 227 20.33 -8.77 4.93
N GLY A 228 19.70 -9.51 5.85
CA GLY A 228 20.36 -10.14 7.01
C GLY A 228 20.19 -9.40 8.34
N LYS A 229 19.32 -8.38 8.43
CA LYS A 229 19.03 -7.68 9.69
C LYS A 229 17.89 -8.32 10.45
N GLY A 230 18.01 -8.38 11.78
CA GLY A 230 17.00 -8.93 12.68
C GLY A 230 16.84 -10.43 12.63
N ASP A 231 16.14 -10.97 13.60
CA ASP A 231 15.82 -12.39 13.76
C ASP A 231 14.40 -12.69 13.28
N VAL A 232 13.48 -11.73 13.47
CA VAL A 232 12.06 -11.82 13.13
C VAL A 232 11.63 -10.56 12.40
N LEU A 233 10.77 -10.71 11.37
CA LEU A 233 10.09 -9.60 10.74
C LEU A 233 8.58 -9.76 10.99
N LEU A 234 7.93 -8.71 11.52
CA LEU A 234 6.47 -8.62 11.52
C LEU A 234 6.00 -8.21 10.11
N ALA A 235 5.23 -9.04 9.46
CA ALA A 235 4.80 -8.84 8.09
C ALA A 235 3.40 -9.41 7.82
N TYR A 236 2.86 -9.07 6.67
CA TYR A 236 1.73 -9.77 6.08
C TYR A 236 2.14 -11.16 5.60
N GLU A 237 1.22 -12.12 5.62
CA GLU A 237 1.44 -13.46 5.09
C GLU A 237 1.87 -13.44 3.61
N ASN A 238 1.26 -12.60 2.79
CA ASN A 238 1.64 -12.44 1.38
C ASN A 238 3.08 -11.94 1.20
N GLU A 239 3.65 -11.17 2.14
CA GLU A 239 5.06 -10.74 2.07
C GLU A 239 6.02 -11.89 2.34
N ALA A 240 5.69 -12.78 3.26
CA ALA A 240 6.46 -14.00 3.49
C ALA A 240 6.44 -14.91 2.25
N ILE A 241 5.25 -15.11 1.67
CA ILE A 241 5.06 -15.88 0.44
C ILE A 241 5.82 -15.24 -0.73
N PHE A 242 5.70 -13.93 -0.91
CA PHE A 242 6.45 -13.17 -1.93
C PHE A 242 7.96 -13.37 -1.78
N ALA A 243 8.49 -13.30 -0.56
CA ALA A 243 9.92 -13.51 -0.32
C ALA A 243 10.35 -14.94 -0.73
N GLN A 244 9.59 -15.96 -0.36
CA GLN A 244 9.86 -17.35 -0.74
C GLN A 244 9.79 -17.55 -2.26
N GLN A 245 8.80 -16.96 -2.95
CA GLN A 245 8.67 -16.99 -4.41
C GLN A 245 9.88 -16.36 -5.11
N ASN A 246 10.48 -15.34 -4.48
CA ASN A 246 11.69 -14.67 -4.98
C ASN A 246 12.98 -15.33 -4.47
N GLY A 247 12.93 -16.58 -4.01
CA GLY A 247 14.10 -17.36 -3.63
C GLY A 247 14.78 -16.93 -2.35
N GLN A 248 14.08 -16.16 -1.49
CA GLN A 248 14.61 -15.81 -0.18
C GLN A 248 14.51 -17.01 0.76
N ASP A 249 15.61 -17.28 1.44
CA ASP A 249 15.72 -18.44 2.36
C ASP A 249 15.18 -18.04 3.74
N ILE A 250 13.85 -18.04 3.84
CA ILE A 250 13.09 -17.68 5.04
C ILE A 250 11.99 -18.71 5.32
N ASP A 251 11.55 -18.76 6.58
CA ASP A 251 10.32 -19.41 7.00
C ASP A 251 9.39 -18.38 7.65
N TYR A 252 8.15 -18.74 7.96
CA TYR A 252 7.27 -17.89 8.73
C TYR A 252 6.38 -18.73 9.66
N VAL A 253 5.92 -18.09 10.72
CA VAL A 253 4.99 -18.65 11.71
C VAL A 253 3.71 -17.83 11.64
N VAL A 254 2.57 -18.50 11.47
CA VAL A 254 1.25 -17.90 11.68
C VAL A 254 0.94 -18.04 13.17
N PRO A 255 0.86 -16.93 13.95
CA PRO A 255 0.55 -17.04 15.38
C PRO A 255 -0.86 -17.59 15.61
N ASP A 256 -1.07 -18.29 16.72
CA ASP A 256 -2.39 -18.80 17.10
C ASP A 256 -3.45 -17.69 17.21
N SER A 257 -3.07 -16.54 17.73
CA SER A 257 -3.89 -15.32 17.78
C SER A 257 -3.27 -14.23 16.91
N THR A 258 -3.98 -13.76 15.89
CA THR A 258 -3.54 -12.68 15.00
C THR A 258 -4.73 -11.94 14.41
N ILE A 259 -4.47 -10.79 13.78
CA ILE A 259 -5.50 -9.94 13.20
C ILE A 259 -5.73 -10.24 11.72
N LEU A 260 -6.99 -10.23 11.30
CA LEU A 260 -7.38 -10.16 9.90
C LEU A 260 -7.01 -8.79 9.34
N ILE A 261 -6.22 -8.78 8.28
CA ILE A 261 -5.86 -7.60 7.52
C ILE A 261 -6.83 -7.48 6.36
N GLU A 262 -7.49 -6.33 6.25
CA GLU A 262 -8.44 -6.00 5.20
C GLU A 262 -7.89 -4.84 4.38
N ASN A 263 -7.70 -5.04 3.07
CA ASN A 263 -7.06 -4.07 2.19
C ASN A 263 -8.08 -3.37 1.30
N PRO A 264 -8.36 -2.08 1.56
CA PRO A 264 -9.37 -1.32 0.84
C PRO A 264 -8.87 -0.76 -0.48
N VAL A 265 -9.82 -0.57 -1.39
CA VAL A 265 -9.66 0.11 -2.67
C VAL A 265 -10.79 1.10 -2.90
N ALA A 266 -10.51 2.17 -3.65
CA ALA A 266 -11.53 3.14 -4.03
C ALA A 266 -11.19 3.83 -5.35
N ILE A 267 -12.22 4.35 -6.02
CA ILE A 267 -12.10 5.25 -7.15
C ILE A 267 -12.13 6.68 -6.61
N THR A 268 -11.27 7.54 -7.14
CA THR A 268 -11.27 8.96 -6.74
C THR A 268 -12.37 9.74 -7.45
N THR A 269 -12.89 10.76 -6.78
CA THR A 269 -13.89 11.69 -7.37
C THR A 269 -13.28 12.60 -8.43
N SER A 270 -11.97 12.73 -8.45
CA SER A 270 -11.23 13.56 -9.41
C SER A 270 -10.91 12.85 -10.73
N THR A 271 -11.23 11.54 -10.85
CA THR A 271 -10.98 10.80 -12.08
C THR A 271 -11.71 11.42 -13.27
N THR A 272 -11.00 11.54 -14.39
CA THR A 272 -11.58 11.93 -15.67
C THR A 272 -12.03 10.70 -16.50
N HIS A 273 -11.83 9.49 -15.98
CA HIS A 273 -12.12 8.21 -16.60
C HIS A 273 -12.98 7.30 -15.70
N PRO A 274 -14.16 7.76 -15.19
CA PRO A 274 -14.92 7.03 -14.18
C PRO A 274 -15.39 5.65 -14.64
N ASP A 275 -15.78 5.50 -15.90
CA ASP A 275 -16.24 4.22 -16.44
C ASP A 275 -15.10 3.20 -16.52
N GLN A 276 -13.90 3.64 -16.91
CA GLN A 276 -12.70 2.79 -16.99
C GLN A 276 -12.18 2.42 -15.59
N ALA A 277 -12.18 3.38 -14.67
CA ALA A 277 -11.81 3.13 -13.25
C ALA A 277 -12.79 2.14 -12.61
N LYS A 278 -14.10 2.29 -12.90
CA LYS A 278 -15.11 1.34 -12.44
C LYS A 278 -14.93 -0.04 -13.05
N ALA A 279 -14.65 -0.12 -14.34
CA ALA A 279 -14.40 -1.40 -14.99
C ALA A 279 -13.19 -2.13 -14.40
N PHE A 280 -12.14 -1.38 -14.00
CA PHE A 280 -10.99 -1.94 -13.30
C PHE A 280 -11.36 -2.37 -11.88
N LEU A 281 -12.11 -1.57 -11.12
CA LEU A 281 -12.61 -1.93 -9.79
C LEU A 281 -13.47 -3.21 -9.84
N ASP A 282 -14.35 -3.32 -10.82
CA ASP A 282 -15.17 -4.52 -10.99
C ASP A 282 -14.30 -5.74 -11.35
N PHE A 283 -13.28 -5.55 -12.18
CA PHE A 283 -12.36 -6.63 -12.59
C PHE A 283 -11.54 -7.19 -11.43
N VAL A 284 -11.00 -6.34 -10.56
CA VAL A 284 -10.15 -6.81 -9.45
C VAL A 284 -10.90 -7.72 -8.46
N ARG A 285 -12.23 -7.72 -8.48
CA ARG A 285 -13.10 -8.61 -7.70
C ARG A 285 -13.63 -9.82 -8.47
N THR A 286 -13.23 -10.00 -9.73
CA THR A 286 -13.58 -11.21 -10.48
C THR A 286 -12.78 -12.43 -9.97
N PRO A 287 -13.31 -13.66 -10.16
CA PRO A 287 -12.54 -14.87 -9.83
C PRO A 287 -11.17 -14.92 -10.50
N GLU A 288 -11.04 -14.38 -11.73
CA GLU A 288 -9.77 -14.30 -12.46
C GLU A 288 -8.74 -13.43 -11.70
N ALA A 289 -9.10 -12.21 -11.34
CA ALA A 289 -8.20 -11.31 -10.63
C ALA A 289 -7.91 -11.82 -9.21
N GLN A 290 -8.90 -12.39 -8.53
CA GLN A 290 -8.74 -12.95 -7.19
C GLN A 290 -7.82 -14.18 -7.18
N LYS A 291 -7.78 -14.99 -8.26
CA LYS A 291 -6.76 -16.04 -8.44
C LYS A 291 -5.35 -15.46 -8.57
N ILE A 292 -5.20 -14.33 -9.25
CA ILE A 292 -3.90 -13.64 -9.33
C ILE A 292 -3.47 -13.14 -7.96
N PHE A 293 -4.37 -12.53 -7.20
CA PHE A 293 -4.08 -12.14 -5.81
C PHE A 293 -3.68 -13.36 -4.96
N ALA A 294 -4.44 -14.46 -5.05
CA ALA A 294 -4.14 -15.69 -4.33
C ALA A 294 -2.77 -16.28 -4.72
N ALA A 295 -2.42 -16.27 -6.01
CA ALA A 295 -1.11 -16.70 -6.49
C ALA A 295 0.04 -15.82 -5.95
N ASN A 296 -0.24 -14.57 -5.62
CA ASN A 296 0.67 -13.63 -4.97
C ASN A 296 0.56 -13.67 -3.42
N GLY A 297 -0.08 -14.67 -2.85
CA GLY A 297 -0.14 -14.92 -1.41
C GLY A 297 -1.20 -14.13 -0.64
N TYR A 298 -2.10 -13.42 -1.31
CA TYR A 298 -3.23 -12.75 -0.67
C TYR A 298 -4.41 -13.70 -0.46
N ARG A 299 -5.13 -13.53 0.63
CA ARG A 299 -6.40 -14.22 0.88
C ARG A 299 -7.51 -13.56 0.06
N PRO A 300 -8.23 -14.31 -0.80
CA PRO A 300 -9.31 -13.76 -1.61
C PRO A 300 -10.48 -13.26 -0.74
N VAL A 301 -11.16 -12.20 -1.18
CA VAL A 301 -12.39 -11.68 -0.55
C VAL A 301 -13.66 -12.33 -1.10
N ILE A 302 -13.56 -13.20 -2.10
CA ILE A 302 -14.67 -13.96 -2.66
C ILE A 302 -14.47 -15.47 -2.45
N ASP A 303 -15.58 -16.17 -2.24
CA ASP A 303 -15.56 -17.62 -2.02
C ASP A 303 -15.19 -18.41 -3.28
N GLY A 304 -14.62 -19.61 -3.08
CA GLY A 304 -14.39 -20.60 -4.14
C GLY A 304 -13.22 -20.26 -5.08
N VAL A 305 -12.39 -19.30 -4.74
CA VAL A 305 -11.16 -19.03 -5.47
C VAL A 305 -10.10 -20.07 -5.12
N GLU A 306 -9.57 -20.72 -6.16
CA GLU A 306 -8.44 -21.65 -5.99
C GLU A 306 -7.17 -20.87 -5.66
N SER A 307 -6.43 -21.34 -4.66
CA SER A 307 -5.14 -20.81 -4.25
C SER A 307 -4.07 -21.90 -4.32
N PRO A 308 -2.84 -21.56 -4.73
CA PRO A 308 -1.71 -22.49 -4.61
C PRO A 308 -1.21 -22.64 -3.18
N TYR A 309 -1.74 -21.85 -2.22
CA TYR A 309 -1.37 -21.85 -0.81
C TYR A 309 -2.53 -22.29 0.05
N ASP A 310 -2.20 -23.13 1.05
CA ASP A 310 -3.09 -23.38 2.18
C ASP A 310 -2.97 -22.17 3.11
N PHE A 311 -3.99 -21.32 3.16
CA PHE A 311 -4.06 -20.21 4.11
C PHE A 311 -4.57 -20.74 5.46
N PRO A 312 -3.69 -21.08 6.41
CA PRO A 312 -4.13 -21.66 7.68
C PRO A 312 -4.99 -20.63 8.42
N ALA A 313 -6.13 -21.10 8.94
CA ALA A 313 -6.95 -20.30 9.83
C ALA A 313 -6.26 -20.26 11.21
N PRO A 314 -5.89 -19.07 11.73
CA PRO A 314 -5.43 -18.93 13.10
C PRO A 314 -6.49 -19.42 14.09
N ALA A 315 -6.07 -19.97 15.22
CA ALA A 315 -7.01 -20.46 16.23
C ALA A 315 -7.90 -19.33 16.80
N ASP A 316 -7.35 -18.13 16.90
CA ASP A 316 -8.04 -16.91 17.29
C ASP A 316 -7.72 -15.81 16.24
N LEU A 317 -8.52 -15.77 15.18
CA LEU A 317 -8.48 -14.71 14.18
C LEU A 317 -9.44 -13.60 14.59
N PHE A 318 -8.92 -12.45 14.96
CA PHE A 318 -9.71 -11.29 15.32
C PHE A 318 -9.62 -10.18 14.28
N THR A 319 -10.53 -9.24 14.35
CA THR A 319 -10.64 -8.11 13.41
C THR A 319 -10.33 -6.79 14.11
N ILE A 320 -10.17 -5.73 13.35
CA ILE A 320 -10.01 -4.39 13.91
C ILE A 320 -11.28 -3.95 14.66
N ALA A 321 -12.47 -4.45 14.29
CA ALA A 321 -13.73 -4.18 14.98
C ALA A 321 -13.73 -4.73 16.42
N ASP A 322 -13.08 -5.86 16.66
CA ASP A 322 -12.92 -6.43 18.03
C ASP A 322 -12.10 -5.51 18.95
N LEU A 323 -11.31 -4.60 18.37
CA LEU A 323 -10.49 -3.63 19.09
C LEU A 323 -11.07 -2.21 19.10
N GLY A 324 -12.33 -2.04 18.65
CA GLY A 324 -13.06 -0.77 18.64
C GLY A 324 -13.12 -0.06 17.27
N GLY A 325 -12.57 -0.67 16.22
CA GLY A 325 -12.57 -0.12 14.86
C GLY A 325 -11.50 0.95 14.61
N TRP A 326 -11.25 1.23 13.34
CA TRP A 326 -10.15 2.12 12.94
C TRP A 326 -10.29 3.55 13.45
N THR A 327 -11.51 4.08 13.61
CA THR A 327 -11.70 5.45 14.09
C THR A 327 -11.11 5.66 15.48
N ASP A 328 -11.47 4.79 16.43
CA ASP A 328 -10.97 4.87 17.81
C ASP A 328 -9.51 4.44 17.91
N VAL A 329 -9.14 3.37 17.20
CA VAL A 329 -7.76 2.88 17.17
C VAL A 329 -6.81 3.94 16.62
N THR A 330 -7.15 4.62 15.51
CA THR A 330 -6.27 5.66 14.94
C THR A 330 -6.00 6.78 15.92
N LYS A 331 -7.04 7.25 16.60
CA LYS A 331 -6.90 8.32 17.61
C LYS A 331 -6.09 7.86 18.83
N LYS A 332 -6.35 6.66 19.31
CA LYS A 332 -5.75 6.14 20.54
C LYS A 332 -4.30 5.71 20.35
N PHE A 333 -3.98 5.11 19.21
CA PHE A 333 -2.67 4.47 18.98
C PHE A 333 -1.76 5.25 18.03
N PHE A 334 -2.29 6.06 17.11
CA PHE A 334 -1.50 6.58 15.98
C PHE A 334 -1.64 8.08 15.73
N ASP A 335 -2.19 8.85 16.69
CA ASP A 335 -2.13 10.31 16.63
C ASP A 335 -0.68 10.75 16.98
N PRO A 336 0.04 11.45 16.07
CA PRO A 336 1.42 11.85 16.33
C PRO A 336 1.56 12.89 17.44
N LYS A 337 0.47 13.57 17.83
CA LYS A 337 0.48 14.60 18.88
C LYS A 337 0.28 14.06 20.28
N GLY A 338 0.01 12.77 20.42
CA GLY A 338 -0.18 12.13 21.71
C GLY A 338 -1.03 10.86 21.54
N SER A 339 -0.37 9.72 21.56
CA SER A 339 -0.99 8.41 21.44
C SER A 339 -0.09 7.35 22.05
N ILE A 340 -0.63 6.15 22.25
CA ILE A 340 0.15 5.03 22.82
C ILE A 340 1.44 4.81 22.02
N MET A 341 1.39 4.77 20.69
CA MET A 341 2.60 4.55 19.89
C MET A 341 3.52 5.77 19.85
N ALA A 342 2.99 6.99 19.94
CA ALA A 342 3.83 8.17 20.06
C ALA A 342 4.66 8.15 21.35
N ASP A 343 4.06 7.71 22.45
CA ASP A 343 4.75 7.57 23.74
C ASP A 343 5.77 6.42 23.70
N VAL A 344 5.41 5.27 23.12
CA VAL A 344 6.31 4.11 22.95
C VAL A 344 7.53 4.48 22.10
N GLU A 345 7.33 5.11 20.94
CA GLU A 345 8.42 5.51 20.03
C GLU A 345 9.33 6.56 20.68
N THR A 346 8.74 7.57 21.31
CA THR A 346 9.50 8.60 22.03
C THR A 346 10.31 7.98 23.20
N GLY A 347 9.71 6.99 23.88
CA GLY A 347 10.37 6.27 24.99
C GLY A 347 11.60 5.47 24.58
N ILE A 348 11.70 5.08 23.32
CA ILE A 348 12.88 4.39 22.74
C ILE A 348 13.75 5.31 21.88
N GLY A 349 13.46 6.62 21.83
CA GLY A 349 14.26 7.63 21.13
C GLY A 349 13.97 7.76 19.64
N VAL A 350 12.82 7.26 19.15
CA VAL A 350 12.38 7.37 17.75
C VAL A 350 11.46 8.59 17.58
N SER A 351 11.64 9.32 16.49
CA SER A 351 10.80 10.48 16.16
C SER A 351 9.46 10.03 15.54
N VAL A 352 8.37 10.67 15.94
CA VAL A 352 7.00 10.37 15.49
C VAL A 352 6.47 11.33 14.41
N GLY A 353 7.32 12.10 13.73
CA GLY A 353 6.91 12.96 12.61
C GLY A 353 7.74 14.20 12.46
#